data_bcc412150dde844da45d66bed7286b0d
#
_entry.id   bcc412150dde844da45d66bed7286b0d
#
_cell.length_a   1.000
_cell.length_b   1.000
_cell.length_c   1.000
_cell.angle_alpha   90.00
_cell.angle_beta   90.00
_cell.angle_gamma   90.00
#
_symmetry.space_group_name_H-M   'P 1'
#
loop_
_entity.id
_entity.type
_entity.pdbx_description
1 polymer ?
#
loop_
_entity_poly.entity_id
_entity_poly.type
_entity_poly.pdbx_seq_one_letter_code
_entity_poly.pdbx_strand_id
1 'polypeptide(L)'
;MKPHPRPEEARRPASDIRVFASSCTLHGLGHIFGPGGLTPRRGLWAAAVLLSLATFLYQVAERVRYYGEFHHETALDEHESHRLTFPAITLCNINPLRRSRLTPNDLHWAGPALLGVEPAEHAAFLRALGRSPAPPGFMPSPTFDMARLYARAGHSLEDMLLDCRYRGWPCGPENFTVIFTRMGQCYTFNSGADGAELLTTPKGGMGNGLEIMLDVQQDEYLPVWRDMEETPFEVGVRVQIHSQEEPPTIDQLGFGAAPGYQTFVSCQQQRLSFLPPPWGDCSSASVDPDFEPEPSGPLGAPSPSPGPHPPYSLMGCRLACETRYVARKCGCRMMHMPGGAPVCSPQQYKDCANPALDAMLRKDACTCPNPCASTRYAKELSMVRIPSRAAARYLARKHNRSEAYISENVLVLDIFFEALNYETVEQKKAYEVSELLGVWVTLEARWGCSSGPACSPSSRSWTTSVRCSETGSWDTSRTESTPKGILAPICFRKGWAATEPQVPTSAWDPGLPLLPVLLPRLCLPPTAPATSSLGSRPGICAFRAVP
;
A
#
# COMPACT_ATOMS: atom_id res chain seq x y z
N MET A 1 23.42 3.25 95.45
CA MET A 1 23.00 3.34 94.08
C MET A 1 24.27 3.22 93.17
N LYS A 2 24.49 2.06 92.52
CA LYS A 2 25.58 1.84 91.59
C LYS A 2 25.06 2.16 90.17
N PRO A 3 25.80 2.85 89.32
CA PRO A 3 25.36 3.14 87.94
C PRO A 3 25.47 1.90 87.06
N HIS A 4 24.41 1.64 86.30
CA HIS A 4 24.37 0.62 85.28
C HIS A 4 25.34 0.97 84.16
N PRO A 5 26.12 0.00 83.58
CA PRO A 5 26.93 0.22 82.40
C PRO A 5 26.00 0.35 81.18
N ARG A 6 26.29 1.33 80.29
CA ARG A 6 25.67 1.47 78.99
C ARG A 6 25.95 0.25 78.14
N PRO A 7 25.01 -0.23 77.30
CA PRO A 7 25.28 -1.26 76.31
C PRO A 7 26.33 -0.73 75.30
N GLU A 8 27.43 -1.45 75.15
CA GLU A 8 28.41 -1.26 74.09
C GLU A 8 27.70 -1.38 72.73
N GLU A 9 27.79 -0.33 71.94
CA GLU A 9 27.35 -0.26 70.57
C GLU A 9 28.16 -1.31 69.79
N ALA A 10 27.54 -2.45 69.47
CA ALA A 10 28.15 -3.53 68.68
C ALA A 10 28.58 -2.97 67.31
N ARG A 11 29.86 -2.70 67.12
CA ARG A 11 30.47 -2.42 65.83
C ARG A 11 30.04 -3.51 64.86
N ARG A 12 29.24 -3.16 63.87
CA ARG A 12 28.92 -4.04 62.74
C ARG A 12 30.26 -4.54 62.18
N PRO A 13 30.46 -5.86 62.01
CA PRO A 13 31.68 -6.37 61.44
C PRO A 13 31.84 -5.80 60.01
N ALA A 14 33.02 -5.25 59.72
CA ALA A 14 33.35 -4.82 58.40
C ALA A 14 33.15 -6.03 57.45
N SER A 15 32.33 -5.85 56.38
CA SER A 15 32.05 -6.93 55.44
C SER A 15 33.37 -7.41 54.83
N ASP A 16 33.80 -8.61 55.21
CA ASP A 16 35.03 -9.20 54.67
C ASP A 16 34.79 -9.55 53.19
N ILE A 17 35.53 -8.88 52.29
CA ILE A 17 35.45 -9.07 50.85
C ILE A 17 35.63 -10.56 50.45
N ARG A 18 36.30 -11.35 51.29
CA ARG A 18 36.49 -12.78 51.08
C ARG A 18 35.20 -13.57 51.28
N VAL A 19 34.43 -13.20 52.29
CA VAL A 19 33.12 -13.82 52.55
C VAL A 19 32.16 -13.47 51.42
N PHE A 20 32.17 -12.21 50.99
CA PHE A 20 31.36 -11.78 49.83
C PHE A 20 31.77 -12.54 48.55
N ALA A 21 33.05 -12.60 48.22
CA ALA A 21 33.55 -13.28 47.03
C ALA A 21 33.28 -14.80 47.01
N SER A 22 33.24 -15.44 48.20
CA SER A 22 32.92 -16.88 48.32
C SER A 22 31.41 -17.17 48.22
N SER A 23 30.55 -16.21 48.56
CA SER A 23 29.09 -16.33 48.51
C SER A 23 28.50 -15.72 47.23
N CYS A 24 29.31 -14.99 46.45
CA CYS A 24 28.87 -14.32 45.22
C CYS A 24 28.69 -15.32 44.08
N THR A 25 27.62 -15.22 43.34
CA THR A 25 27.33 -16.02 42.13
C THR A 25 28.24 -15.70 40.94
N LEU A 26 29.02 -14.59 41.01
CA LEU A 26 30.03 -14.25 40.01
C LEU A 26 31.19 -15.25 40.05
N HIS A 27 31.18 -16.17 39.11
CA HIS A 27 32.24 -17.20 38.98
C HIS A 27 33.61 -16.55 38.74
N GLY A 28 34.59 -17.00 39.46
CA GLY A 28 35.97 -16.49 39.39
C GLY A 28 36.37 -15.59 40.55
N LEU A 29 35.45 -14.84 41.18
CA LEU A 29 35.79 -13.97 42.33
C LEU A 29 36.29 -14.74 43.53
N GLY A 30 35.71 -15.90 43.84
CA GLY A 30 36.18 -16.80 44.89
C GLY A 30 37.60 -17.32 44.68
N HIS A 31 38.04 -17.50 43.45
CA HIS A 31 39.41 -17.91 43.12
C HIS A 31 40.43 -16.76 43.19
N ILE A 32 39.99 -15.52 43.07
CA ILE A 32 40.85 -14.33 43.21
C ILE A 32 41.08 -14.01 44.67
N PHE A 33 40.02 -14.01 45.48
CA PHE A 33 40.04 -13.59 46.90
C PHE A 33 40.18 -14.76 47.89
N GLY A 34 40.49 -15.97 47.45
CA GLY A 34 40.67 -17.14 48.32
C GLY A 34 41.78 -16.94 49.37
N PRO A 35 41.85 -17.80 50.44
CA PRO A 35 42.89 -17.72 51.49
C PRO A 35 44.27 -18.10 50.94
N GLY A 36 45.30 -17.31 51.27
CA GLY A 36 46.70 -17.52 50.87
C GLY A 36 47.31 -16.35 50.12
N GLY A 37 48.66 -16.43 49.83
CA GLY A 37 49.39 -15.34 49.13
C GLY A 37 49.09 -15.21 47.65
N LEU A 38 49.64 -14.16 47.02
CA LEU A 38 49.52 -13.91 45.56
C LEU A 38 50.23 -15.03 44.78
N THR A 39 49.47 -15.81 44.04
CA THR A 39 49.97 -16.86 43.16
C THR A 39 49.72 -16.50 41.69
N PRO A 40 50.56 -16.97 40.73
CA PRO A 40 50.35 -16.70 39.29
C PRO A 40 48.98 -17.15 38.82
N ARG A 41 48.40 -18.21 39.41
CA ARG A 41 47.06 -18.72 39.12
C ARG A 41 45.98 -17.69 39.46
N ARG A 42 46.11 -16.90 40.54
CA ARG A 42 45.17 -15.85 40.92
C ARG A 42 45.24 -14.65 39.94
N GLY A 43 46.47 -14.34 39.51
CA GLY A 43 46.67 -13.33 38.47
C GLY A 43 45.97 -13.69 37.15
N LEU A 44 46.06 -14.96 36.74
CA LEU A 44 45.33 -15.48 35.57
C LEU A 44 43.81 -15.38 35.72
N TRP A 45 43.27 -15.75 36.90
CA TRP A 45 41.82 -15.59 37.14
C TRP A 45 41.38 -14.13 37.17
N ALA A 46 42.16 -13.25 37.74
CA ALA A 46 41.86 -11.81 37.73
C ALA A 46 41.87 -11.24 36.29
N ALA A 47 42.87 -11.60 35.49
CA ALA A 47 42.94 -11.22 34.09
C ALA A 47 41.76 -11.78 33.28
N ALA A 48 41.35 -13.03 33.48
CA ALA A 48 40.21 -13.64 32.82
C ALA A 48 38.89 -12.93 33.18
N VAL A 49 38.67 -12.62 34.46
CA VAL A 49 37.45 -11.88 34.90
C VAL A 49 37.42 -10.46 34.33
N LEU A 50 38.57 -9.76 34.34
CA LEU A 50 38.66 -8.40 33.77
C LEU A 50 38.41 -8.40 32.25
N LEU A 51 38.99 -9.35 31.52
CA LEU A 51 38.78 -9.48 30.06
C LEU A 51 37.32 -9.78 29.74
N SER A 52 36.70 -10.70 30.49
CA SER A 52 35.30 -11.05 30.34
C SER A 52 34.38 -9.88 30.66
N LEU A 53 34.65 -9.11 31.70
CA LEU A 53 33.93 -7.90 32.05
C LEU A 53 34.08 -6.82 30.97
N ALA A 54 35.28 -6.61 30.45
CA ALA A 54 35.54 -5.67 29.37
C ALA A 54 34.79 -6.04 28.08
N THR A 55 34.79 -7.32 27.72
CA THR A 55 34.04 -7.84 26.57
C THR A 55 32.52 -7.67 26.76
N PHE A 56 32.04 -7.93 27.97
CA PHE A 56 30.64 -7.71 28.32
C PHE A 56 30.22 -6.24 28.18
N LEU A 57 31.00 -5.33 28.78
CA LEU A 57 30.72 -3.89 28.69
C LEU A 57 30.78 -3.38 27.24
N TYR A 58 31.72 -3.87 26.44
CA TYR A 58 31.79 -3.57 25.03
C TYR A 58 30.53 -4.02 24.29
N GLN A 59 30.08 -5.26 24.50
CA GLN A 59 28.85 -5.79 23.87
C GLN A 59 27.61 -4.98 24.28
N VAL A 60 27.50 -4.61 25.56
CA VAL A 60 26.39 -3.78 26.05
C VAL A 60 26.42 -2.40 25.38
N ALA A 61 27.58 -1.75 25.34
CA ALA A 61 27.72 -0.44 24.71
C ALA A 61 27.35 -0.50 23.21
N GLU A 62 27.78 -1.53 22.50
CA GLU A 62 27.45 -1.74 21.10
C GLU A 62 25.94 -1.95 20.89
N ARG A 63 25.28 -2.74 21.74
CA ARG A 63 23.83 -2.95 21.67
C ARG A 63 23.02 -1.71 21.99
N VAL A 64 23.43 -0.93 22.98
CA VAL A 64 22.80 0.36 23.29
C VAL A 64 22.96 1.35 22.14
N ARG A 65 24.15 1.38 21.53
CA ARG A 65 24.40 2.21 20.35
C ARG A 65 23.49 1.80 19.18
N TYR A 66 23.43 0.51 18.86
CA TYR A 66 22.58 -0.04 17.80
C TYR A 66 21.09 0.28 18.04
N TYR A 67 20.62 0.16 19.28
CA TYR A 67 19.27 0.57 19.64
C TYR A 67 19.02 2.08 19.43
N GLY A 68 20.01 2.92 19.73
CA GLY A 68 19.95 4.37 19.53
C GLY A 68 20.00 4.81 18.06
N GLU A 69 20.32 3.91 17.13
CA GLU A 69 20.26 4.14 15.68
C GLU A 69 18.86 3.86 15.10
N PHE A 70 17.91 3.36 15.92
CA PHE A 70 16.50 3.16 15.59
C PHE A 70 16.25 2.32 14.32
N HIS A 71 17.02 1.27 14.12
CA HIS A 71 16.83 0.37 12.99
C HIS A 71 15.47 -0.33 13.05
N HIS A 72 14.86 -0.52 11.88
CA HIS A 72 13.65 -1.29 11.70
C HIS A 72 13.85 -2.41 10.68
N GLU A 73 13.05 -3.45 10.77
CA GLU A 73 12.97 -4.56 9.83
C GLU A 73 11.59 -4.56 9.18
N THR A 74 11.54 -4.93 7.90
CA THR A 74 10.27 -5.07 7.19
C THR A 74 9.89 -6.54 7.14
N ALA A 75 8.79 -6.89 7.78
CA ALA A 75 8.18 -8.21 7.73
C ALA A 75 7.11 -8.24 6.63
N LEU A 76 7.09 -9.31 5.87
CA LEU A 76 6.04 -9.64 4.92
C LEU A 76 5.34 -10.89 5.43
N ASP A 77 4.07 -10.75 5.78
CA ASP A 77 3.24 -11.84 6.29
C ASP A 77 1.98 -11.96 5.42
N GLU A 78 1.59 -13.18 5.10
CA GLU A 78 0.36 -13.50 4.36
C GLU A 78 -0.70 -14.01 5.32
N HIS A 79 -1.90 -13.43 5.25
CA HIS A 79 -3.00 -13.76 6.12
C HIS A 79 -4.21 -14.24 5.33
N GLU A 80 -4.76 -15.37 5.71
CA GLU A 80 -6.04 -15.85 5.19
C GLU A 80 -7.21 -15.13 5.87
N SER A 81 -8.27 -14.86 5.11
CA SER A 81 -9.50 -14.24 5.60
C SER A 81 -10.72 -14.99 5.09
N HIS A 82 -11.74 -15.14 5.92
CA HIS A 82 -13.01 -15.72 5.47
C HIS A 82 -13.85 -14.76 4.62
N ARG A 83 -13.56 -13.46 4.68
CA ARG A 83 -14.26 -12.40 3.96
C ARG A 83 -13.37 -11.18 3.82
N LEU A 84 -13.30 -10.62 2.61
CA LEU A 84 -12.58 -9.37 2.34
C LEU A 84 -13.55 -8.26 1.95
N THR A 85 -13.25 -7.03 2.38
CA THR A 85 -13.95 -5.85 1.90
C THR A 85 -13.55 -5.58 0.46
N PHE A 86 -14.55 -5.44 -0.41
CA PHE A 86 -14.32 -5.18 -1.83
C PHE A 86 -13.80 -3.75 -2.02
N PRO A 87 -12.82 -3.50 -2.91
CA PRO A 87 -12.26 -2.18 -3.12
C PRO A 87 -13.27 -1.19 -3.67
N ALA A 88 -12.95 0.10 -3.55
CA ALA A 88 -13.60 1.13 -4.33
C ALA A 88 -13.09 1.06 -5.78
N ILE A 89 -14.00 1.12 -6.74
CA ILE A 89 -13.68 1.08 -8.17
C ILE A 89 -14.22 2.32 -8.82
N THR A 90 -13.32 3.19 -9.29
CA THR A 90 -13.69 4.42 -10.00
C THR A 90 -13.52 4.23 -11.49
N LEU A 91 -14.54 4.65 -12.26
CA LEU A 91 -14.63 4.55 -13.71
C LEU A 91 -14.81 5.93 -14.31
N CYS A 92 -14.02 6.29 -15.32
CA CYS A 92 -14.19 7.50 -16.11
C CYS A 92 -14.16 7.16 -17.60
N ASN A 93 -15.09 7.72 -18.37
CA ASN A 93 -14.92 7.71 -19.82
C ASN A 93 -13.69 8.56 -20.18
N ILE A 94 -12.85 8.10 -21.10
CA ILE A 94 -11.68 8.85 -21.55
C ILE A 94 -12.10 10.16 -22.22
N ASN A 95 -13.23 10.16 -22.92
CA ASN A 95 -13.83 11.39 -23.44
C ASN A 95 -14.65 12.11 -22.34
N PRO A 96 -14.26 13.34 -21.92
CA PRO A 96 -14.93 14.00 -20.80
C PRO A 96 -16.32 14.55 -21.13
N LEU A 97 -16.60 14.87 -22.40
CA LEU A 97 -17.82 15.56 -22.82
C LEU A 97 -18.39 14.96 -24.11
N ARG A 98 -19.70 14.72 -24.12
CA ARG A 98 -20.43 14.25 -25.29
C ARG A 98 -20.63 15.36 -26.33
N ARG A 99 -20.24 15.10 -27.58
CA ARG A 99 -20.38 16.07 -28.68
C ARG A 99 -21.82 16.51 -28.92
N SER A 100 -22.79 15.59 -28.78
CA SER A 100 -24.21 15.91 -29.01
C SER A 100 -24.81 16.84 -27.95
N ARG A 101 -24.19 16.96 -26.79
CA ARG A 101 -24.69 17.75 -25.65
C ARG A 101 -24.04 19.13 -25.53
N LEU A 102 -22.99 19.41 -26.32
CA LEU A 102 -22.38 20.74 -26.34
C LEU A 102 -23.27 21.77 -27.00
N THR A 103 -23.38 22.96 -26.42
CA THR A 103 -24.17 24.09 -26.92
C THR A 103 -23.25 25.22 -27.36
N PRO A 104 -23.75 26.17 -28.18
CA PRO A 104 -23.00 27.38 -28.51
C PRO A 104 -22.55 28.19 -27.28
N ASN A 105 -23.33 28.13 -26.19
CA ASN A 105 -22.97 28.79 -24.93
C ASN A 105 -21.76 28.12 -24.27
N ASP A 106 -21.68 26.77 -24.32
CA ASP A 106 -20.52 26.04 -23.78
C ASP A 106 -19.26 26.36 -24.57
N LEU A 107 -19.36 26.45 -25.91
CA LEU A 107 -18.24 26.84 -26.74
C LEU A 107 -17.77 28.26 -26.47
N HIS A 108 -18.71 29.20 -26.21
CA HIS A 108 -18.34 30.57 -25.86
C HIS A 108 -17.48 30.62 -24.59
N TRP A 109 -17.89 29.91 -23.55
CA TRP A 109 -17.21 29.96 -22.24
C TRP A 109 -16.04 28.99 -22.13
N ALA A 110 -16.23 27.76 -22.57
CA ALA A 110 -15.28 26.66 -22.36
C ALA A 110 -14.43 26.34 -23.61
N GLY A 111 -14.86 26.79 -24.80
CA GLY A 111 -14.14 26.51 -26.06
C GLY A 111 -12.65 26.83 -26.02
N PRO A 112 -12.26 28.09 -25.76
CA PRO A 112 -10.83 28.46 -25.76
C PRO A 112 -10.01 27.85 -24.64
N ALA A 113 -10.65 27.56 -23.50
CA ALA A 113 -9.93 27.11 -22.30
C ALA A 113 -9.85 25.58 -22.17
N LEU A 114 -10.89 24.83 -22.56
CA LEU A 114 -10.98 23.39 -22.37
C LEU A 114 -10.94 22.58 -23.68
N LEU A 115 -11.34 23.21 -24.82
CA LEU A 115 -11.43 22.50 -26.10
C LEU A 115 -10.45 23.04 -27.15
N GLY A 116 -9.68 24.09 -26.83
CA GLY A 116 -8.74 24.72 -27.75
C GLY A 116 -9.40 25.36 -28.99
N VAL A 117 -10.70 25.64 -28.92
CA VAL A 117 -11.50 26.19 -30.02
C VAL A 117 -11.63 27.68 -29.86
N GLU A 118 -10.99 28.44 -30.71
CA GLU A 118 -11.05 29.90 -30.67
C GLU A 118 -12.43 30.43 -31.15
N PRO A 119 -12.89 31.63 -30.73
CA PRO A 119 -14.20 32.17 -31.08
C PRO A 119 -14.46 32.23 -32.59
N ALA A 120 -13.45 32.51 -33.40
CA ALA A 120 -13.54 32.51 -34.86
C ALA A 120 -13.87 31.14 -35.47
N GLU A 121 -13.57 30.07 -34.76
CA GLU A 121 -13.70 28.68 -35.20
C GLU A 121 -15.00 28.03 -34.70
N HIS A 122 -15.76 28.65 -33.80
CA HIS A 122 -16.96 28.07 -33.19
C HIS A 122 -17.93 27.52 -34.22
N ALA A 123 -18.16 28.26 -35.33
CA ALA A 123 -19.05 27.82 -36.39
C ALA A 123 -18.53 26.60 -37.16
N ALA A 124 -17.22 26.50 -37.36
CA ALA A 124 -16.59 25.36 -38.00
C ALA A 124 -16.61 24.14 -37.07
N PHE A 125 -16.32 24.32 -35.78
CA PHE A 125 -16.36 23.28 -34.79
C PHE A 125 -17.78 22.70 -34.61
N LEU A 126 -18.80 23.54 -34.49
CA LEU A 126 -20.21 23.09 -34.43
C LEU A 126 -20.59 22.25 -35.66
N ARG A 127 -20.16 22.65 -36.86
CA ARG A 127 -20.36 21.83 -38.05
C ARG A 127 -19.67 20.49 -38.00
N ALA A 128 -18.43 20.45 -37.47
CA ALA A 128 -17.71 19.19 -37.24
C ALA A 128 -18.41 18.29 -36.23
N LEU A 129 -19.11 18.87 -35.25
CA LEU A 129 -20.01 18.16 -34.33
C LEU A 129 -21.32 17.69 -34.98
N GLY A 130 -21.59 18.02 -36.26
CA GLY A 130 -22.85 17.75 -36.94
C GLY A 130 -23.99 18.65 -36.48
N ARG A 131 -23.67 19.84 -35.94
CA ARG A 131 -24.67 20.83 -35.44
C ARG A 131 -24.70 22.11 -36.25
N SER A 132 -25.82 22.78 -36.20
CA SER A 132 -25.96 24.09 -36.84
C SER A 132 -25.15 25.15 -36.09
N PRO A 133 -24.51 26.09 -36.77
CA PRO A 133 -23.89 27.26 -36.15
C PRO A 133 -24.86 28.02 -35.26
N ALA A 134 -24.32 28.82 -34.34
CA ALA A 134 -25.15 29.71 -33.53
C ALA A 134 -25.98 30.63 -34.40
N PRO A 135 -27.27 30.92 -34.09
CA PRO A 135 -28.08 31.81 -34.87
C PRO A 135 -27.51 33.24 -34.85
N PRO A 136 -27.77 34.03 -35.92
CA PRO A 136 -27.38 35.43 -35.93
C PRO A 136 -27.98 36.18 -34.72
N GLY A 137 -27.13 36.92 -34.01
CA GLY A 137 -27.55 37.61 -32.77
C GLY A 137 -27.55 36.75 -31.51
N PHE A 138 -26.97 35.56 -31.56
CA PHE A 138 -26.79 34.75 -30.35
C PHE A 138 -26.01 35.52 -29.27
N MET A 139 -26.63 35.67 -28.10
CA MET A 139 -26.00 36.24 -26.91
C MET A 139 -25.74 35.13 -25.90
N PRO A 140 -24.48 34.91 -25.47
CA PRO A 140 -24.16 33.92 -24.45
C PRO A 140 -24.79 34.30 -23.11
N SER A 141 -25.06 33.31 -22.28
CA SER A 141 -25.52 33.53 -20.91
C SER A 141 -24.48 34.34 -20.13
N PRO A 142 -24.89 35.29 -19.29
CA PRO A 142 -23.96 36.06 -18.47
C PRO A 142 -23.28 35.22 -17.39
N THR A 143 -23.81 34.04 -17.05
CA THR A 143 -23.28 33.13 -16.04
C THR A 143 -22.99 31.78 -16.66
N PHE A 144 -21.88 31.17 -16.24
CA PHE A 144 -21.49 29.85 -16.66
C PHE A 144 -21.09 29.02 -15.43
N ASP A 145 -21.59 27.80 -15.38
CA ASP A 145 -21.34 26.86 -14.28
C ASP A 145 -20.71 25.57 -14.84
N MET A 146 -19.49 25.31 -14.43
CA MET A 146 -18.71 24.12 -14.81
C MET A 146 -19.38 22.82 -14.35
N ALA A 147 -19.97 22.80 -13.15
CA ALA A 147 -20.68 21.63 -12.66
C ALA A 147 -21.85 21.24 -13.52
N ARG A 148 -22.66 22.26 -13.94
CA ARG A 148 -23.77 22.05 -14.87
C ARG A 148 -23.34 21.62 -16.26
N LEU A 149 -22.17 22.10 -16.73
CA LEU A 149 -21.60 21.61 -17.99
C LEU A 149 -21.31 20.11 -17.90
N TYR A 150 -20.54 19.66 -16.91
CA TYR A 150 -20.21 18.26 -16.77
C TYR A 150 -21.42 17.36 -16.48
N ALA A 151 -22.34 17.80 -15.64
CA ALA A 151 -23.55 17.03 -15.33
C ALA A 151 -24.46 16.83 -16.57
N ARG A 152 -24.52 17.83 -17.48
CA ARG A 152 -25.34 17.77 -18.70
C ARG A 152 -24.63 17.12 -19.88
N ALA A 153 -23.36 17.47 -20.07
CA ALA A 153 -22.59 17.07 -21.24
C ALA A 153 -21.63 15.91 -20.99
N GLY A 154 -21.39 15.52 -19.75
CA GLY A 154 -20.61 14.30 -19.42
C GLY A 154 -21.34 13.03 -19.88
N HIS A 155 -20.61 11.93 -19.98
CA HIS A 155 -21.19 10.61 -20.22
C HIS A 155 -21.91 10.14 -18.96
N SER A 156 -23.23 9.90 -19.04
CA SER A 156 -23.98 9.35 -17.91
C SER A 156 -23.77 7.85 -17.81
N LEU A 157 -23.67 7.33 -16.57
CA LEU A 157 -23.55 5.90 -16.37
C LEU A 157 -24.78 5.13 -16.83
N GLU A 158 -25.96 5.74 -16.72
CA GLU A 158 -27.22 5.19 -17.21
C GLU A 158 -27.20 4.88 -18.71
N ASP A 159 -26.54 5.74 -19.50
CA ASP A 159 -26.41 5.55 -20.95
C ASP A 159 -25.25 4.59 -21.31
N MET A 160 -24.21 4.51 -20.46
CA MET A 160 -23.04 3.66 -20.70
C MET A 160 -23.20 2.23 -20.19
N LEU A 161 -23.93 2.01 -19.08
CA LEU A 161 -24.01 0.72 -18.41
C LEU A 161 -25.01 -0.21 -19.11
N LEU A 162 -24.50 -1.25 -19.79
CA LEU A 162 -25.33 -2.21 -20.49
C LEU A 162 -25.72 -3.41 -19.62
N ASP A 163 -24.83 -3.84 -18.72
CA ASP A 163 -25.05 -4.91 -17.74
C ASP A 163 -24.13 -4.71 -16.53
N CYS A 164 -24.63 -5.04 -15.36
CA CYS A 164 -23.88 -4.95 -14.11
C CYS A 164 -24.24 -6.12 -13.20
N ARG A 165 -23.22 -6.76 -12.65
CA ARG A 165 -23.37 -7.83 -11.67
C ARG A 165 -22.30 -7.74 -10.59
N TYR A 166 -22.73 -7.84 -9.36
CA TYR A 166 -21.83 -8.02 -8.23
C TYR A 166 -22.11 -9.38 -7.57
N ARG A 167 -21.11 -10.27 -7.59
CA ARG A 167 -21.24 -11.64 -7.09
C ARG A 167 -22.42 -12.41 -7.73
N GLY A 168 -22.67 -12.17 -9.00
CA GLY A 168 -23.78 -12.76 -9.74
C GLY A 168 -25.15 -12.09 -9.52
N TRP A 169 -25.29 -11.16 -8.56
CA TRP A 169 -26.49 -10.36 -8.35
C TRP A 169 -26.49 -9.13 -9.25
N PRO A 170 -27.64 -8.76 -9.80
CA PRO A 170 -27.73 -7.58 -10.65
C PRO A 170 -27.47 -6.32 -9.84
N CYS A 171 -26.78 -5.36 -10.44
CA CYS A 171 -26.54 -4.00 -9.95
C CYS A 171 -26.92 -3.00 -11.04
N GLY A 172 -26.98 -1.72 -10.70
CA GLY A 172 -27.35 -0.64 -11.61
C GLY A 172 -26.59 0.64 -11.33
N PRO A 173 -26.88 1.71 -12.09
CA PRO A 173 -26.25 3.02 -11.90
C PRO A 173 -26.39 3.58 -10.48
N GLU A 174 -27.46 3.22 -9.78
CA GLU A 174 -27.74 3.60 -8.38
C GLU A 174 -26.73 3.07 -7.37
N ASN A 175 -25.97 2.04 -7.74
CA ASN A 175 -24.90 1.47 -6.89
C ASN A 175 -23.56 2.21 -7.04
N PHE A 176 -23.54 3.26 -7.87
CA PHE A 176 -22.36 4.07 -8.13
C PHE A 176 -22.56 5.49 -7.63
N THR A 177 -21.54 6.02 -6.98
CA THR A 177 -21.50 7.43 -6.56
C THR A 177 -20.84 8.28 -7.63
N VAL A 178 -21.47 9.40 -7.98
CA VAL A 178 -20.91 10.37 -8.93
C VAL A 178 -19.78 11.14 -8.25
N ILE A 179 -18.64 11.22 -8.90
CA ILE A 179 -17.48 11.97 -8.42
C ILE A 179 -16.88 12.78 -9.58
N PHE A 180 -16.33 13.96 -9.25
CA PHE A 180 -15.59 14.77 -10.22
C PHE A 180 -14.09 14.57 -10.04
N THR A 181 -13.40 14.31 -11.14
CA THR A 181 -11.93 14.14 -11.19
C THR A 181 -11.33 15.10 -12.22
N ARG A 182 -10.02 15.07 -12.44
CA ARG A 182 -9.40 15.79 -13.55
C ARG A 182 -9.88 15.33 -14.93
N MET A 183 -10.39 14.10 -15.02
CA MET A 183 -10.98 13.55 -16.25
C MET A 183 -12.46 13.94 -16.46
N GLY A 184 -13.03 14.80 -15.61
CA GLY A 184 -14.44 15.17 -15.64
C GLY A 184 -15.29 14.35 -14.69
N GLN A 185 -16.51 14.02 -15.12
CA GLN A 185 -17.45 13.22 -14.33
C GLN A 185 -17.11 11.73 -14.39
N CYS A 186 -17.00 11.12 -13.21
CA CYS A 186 -16.65 9.72 -13.00
C CYS A 186 -17.61 9.06 -12.03
N TYR A 187 -17.51 7.75 -11.89
CA TYR A 187 -18.42 6.93 -11.10
C TYR A 187 -17.65 5.97 -10.24
N THR A 188 -17.94 5.93 -8.94
CA THR A 188 -17.27 5.05 -7.98
C THR A 188 -18.25 4.01 -7.44
N PHE A 189 -17.95 2.75 -7.68
CA PHE A 189 -18.62 1.61 -7.06
C PHE A 189 -18.04 1.34 -5.68
N ASN A 190 -18.87 1.00 -4.70
CA ASN A 190 -18.47 0.67 -3.33
C ASN A 190 -17.66 1.79 -2.65
N SER A 191 -18.09 3.04 -2.81
CA SER A 191 -17.38 4.20 -2.26
C SER A 191 -17.47 4.33 -0.73
N GLY A 192 -18.51 3.75 -0.10
CA GLY A 192 -18.81 3.97 1.32
C GLY A 192 -19.29 5.39 1.63
N ALA A 193 -19.65 6.19 0.61
CA ALA A 193 -20.18 7.52 0.80
C ALA A 193 -21.51 7.48 1.56
N ASP A 194 -21.81 8.56 2.28
CA ASP A 194 -23.05 8.75 3.04
C ASP A 194 -23.31 7.65 4.11
N GLY A 195 -22.26 6.96 4.57
CA GLY A 195 -22.37 5.88 5.54
C GLY A 195 -22.91 4.58 4.98
N ALA A 196 -22.90 4.40 3.65
CA ALA A 196 -23.29 3.16 3.01
C ALA A 196 -22.40 1.99 3.47
N GLU A 197 -23.03 0.84 3.75
CA GLU A 197 -22.30 -0.37 4.16
C GLU A 197 -21.39 -0.85 3.02
N LEU A 198 -20.12 -1.12 3.36
CA LEU A 198 -19.14 -1.59 2.41
C LEU A 198 -19.43 -3.02 1.96
N LEU A 199 -19.40 -3.24 0.67
CA LEU A 199 -19.58 -4.55 0.09
C LEU A 199 -18.40 -5.46 0.40
N THR A 200 -18.70 -6.73 0.67
CA THR A 200 -17.71 -7.75 1.01
C THR A 200 -17.90 -9.01 0.17
N THR A 201 -16.80 -9.73 -0.09
CA THR A 201 -16.86 -11.03 -0.76
C THR A 201 -16.34 -12.15 0.14
N PRO A 202 -17.05 -13.29 0.22
CA PRO A 202 -16.63 -14.48 0.95
C PRO A 202 -15.92 -15.51 0.06
N LYS A 203 -15.67 -15.21 -1.22
CA LYS A 203 -15.00 -16.10 -2.18
C LYS A 203 -14.15 -15.29 -3.15
N GLY A 204 -12.98 -15.81 -3.50
CA GLY A 204 -12.14 -15.33 -4.59
C GLY A 204 -12.55 -15.92 -5.95
N GLY A 205 -11.86 -15.50 -7.00
CA GLY A 205 -12.05 -15.94 -8.37
C GLY A 205 -13.17 -15.24 -9.13
N MET A 206 -13.20 -15.46 -10.44
CA MET A 206 -14.19 -14.90 -11.36
C MET A 206 -15.63 -15.18 -10.92
N GLY A 207 -16.53 -14.22 -11.16
CA GLY A 207 -17.94 -14.30 -10.78
C GLY A 207 -18.22 -14.00 -9.29
N ASN A 208 -17.18 -13.79 -8.46
CA ASN A 208 -17.32 -13.39 -7.05
C ASN A 208 -16.96 -11.92 -6.80
N GLY A 209 -16.74 -11.15 -7.86
CA GLY A 209 -16.44 -9.72 -7.87
C GLY A 209 -17.48 -8.91 -8.61
N LEU A 210 -17.02 -7.82 -9.25
CA LEU A 210 -17.81 -6.90 -10.06
C LEU A 210 -17.59 -7.19 -11.55
N GLU A 211 -18.64 -7.57 -12.25
CA GLU A 211 -18.69 -7.70 -13.70
C GLU A 211 -19.57 -6.59 -14.28
N ILE A 212 -19.03 -5.77 -15.17
CA ILE A 212 -19.75 -4.69 -15.83
C ILE A 212 -19.51 -4.72 -17.32
N MET A 213 -20.57 -4.47 -18.08
CA MET A 213 -20.52 -4.28 -19.53
C MET A 213 -20.84 -2.82 -19.84
N LEU A 214 -19.94 -2.15 -20.54
CA LEU A 214 -20.04 -0.72 -20.85
C LEU A 214 -20.04 -0.46 -22.35
N ASP A 215 -20.85 0.51 -22.76
CA ASP A 215 -20.80 1.18 -24.08
C ASP A 215 -20.01 2.48 -23.92
N VAL A 216 -18.86 2.60 -24.57
CA VAL A 216 -18.01 3.79 -24.47
C VAL A 216 -18.53 4.97 -25.31
N GLN A 217 -19.48 4.72 -26.21
CA GLN A 217 -20.12 5.76 -27.02
C GLN A 217 -19.12 6.57 -27.87
N GLN A 218 -18.30 5.91 -28.68
CA GLN A 218 -17.30 6.61 -29.53
C GLN A 218 -17.93 7.64 -30.49
N ASP A 219 -19.18 7.40 -30.91
CA ASP A 219 -19.95 8.32 -31.74
C ASP A 219 -20.23 9.67 -31.05
N GLU A 220 -20.09 9.72 -29.71
CA GLU A 220 -20.20 10.91 -28.88
C GLU A 220 -18.84 11.58 -28.55
N TYR A 221 -17.74 11.05 -29.05
CA TYR A 221 -16.42 11.62 -28.78
C TYR A 221 -16.22 12.95 -29.51
N LEU A 222 -15.47 13.82 -28.85
CA LEU A 222 -15.12 15.11 -29.44
C LEU A 222 -14.14 14.91 -30.61
N PRO A 223 -14.30 15.62 -31.72
CA PRO A 223 -13.33 15.57 -32.79
C PRO A 223 -12.00 16.16 -32.33
N VAL A 224 -10.91 15.59 -32.80
CA VAL A 224 -9.57 16.17 -32.61
C VAL A 224 -9.54 17.51 -33.32
N TRP A 225 -9.34 18.59 -32.55
CA TRP A 225 -9.30 19.94 -33.05
C TRP A 225 -7.94 20.56 -32.74
N ARG A 226 -7.08 20.61 -33.74
CA ARG A 226 -5.64 20.92 -33.62
C ARG A 226 -4.85 19.85 -32.88
N ASP A 227 -3.52 20.00 -32.86
CA ASP A 227 -2.58 19.15 -32.11
C ASP A 227 -2.56 19.58 -30.64
N MET A 228 -3.67 19.35 -29.94
CA MET A 228 -3.81 19.67 -28.52
C MET A 228 -3.42 18.44 -27.68
N GLU A 229 -2.53 18.63 -26.72
CA GLU A 229 -2.17 17.61 -25.74
C GLU A 229 -3.38 17.12 -24.90
N GLU A 230 -4.44 17.93 -24.86
CA GLU A 230 -5.65 17.70 -24.09
C GLU A 230 -6.71 16.86 -24.81
N THR A 231 -6.54 16.57 -26.10
CA THR A 231 -7.49 15.72 -26.84
C THR A 231 -7.01 14.27 -26.78
N PRO A 232 -7.72 13.39 -26.05
CA PRO A 232 -7.32 11.99 -25.97
C PRO A 232 -7.45 11.31 -27.34
N PHE A 233 -6.39 10.63 -27.77
CA PHE A 233 -6.44 9.75 -28.93
C PHE A 233 -6.96 8.35 -28.58
N GLU A 234 -6.96 8.04 -27.27
CA GLU A 234 -7.39 6.75 -26.77
C GLU A 234 -8.91 6.66 -26.69
N VAL A 235 -9.40 5.45 -26.84
CA VAL A 235 -10.81 5.11 -26.70
C VAL A 235 -10.99 4.11 -25.57
N GLY A 236 -11.98 4.33 -24.74
CA GLY A 236 -12.31 3.40 -23.66
C GLY A 236 -12.66 4.09 -22.35
N VAL A 237 -12.44 3.37 -21.26
CA VAL A 237 -12.62 3.89 -19.91
C VAL A 237 -11.31 3.79 -19.12
N ARG A 238 -11.06 4.78 -18.28
CA ARG A 238 -10.04 4.68 -17.23
C ARG A 238 -10.66 4.06 -16.00
N VAL A 239 -9.93 3.17 -15.34
CA VAL A 239 -10.38 2.43 -14.16
C VAL A 239 -9.32 2.53 -13.08
N GLN A 240 -9.71 2.89 -11.86
CA GLN A 240 -8.84 2.86 -10.70
C GLN A 240 -9.45 1.98 -9.62
N ILE A 241 -8.65 1.09 -9.05
CA ILE A 241 -8.98 0.27 -7.88
C ILE A 241 -8.23 0.88 -6.70
N HIS A 242 -8.96 1.31 -5.66
CA HIS A 242 -8.38 2.02 -4.54
C HIS A 242 -9.10 1.73 -3.22
N SER A 243 -8.50 2.14 -2.11
CA SER A 243 -9.16 2.12 -0.80
C SER A 243 -10.27 3.18 -0.75
N GLN A 244 -11.33 2.93 0.00
CA GLN A 244 -12.39 3.90 0.25
C GLN A 244 -11.89 5.15 1.00
N GLU A 245 -10.79 5.01 1.73
CA GLU A 245 -10.17 6.10 2.50
C GLU A 245 -9.34 7.06 1.63
N GLU A 246 -9.03 6.67 0.39
CA GLU A 246 -8.23 7.49 -0.52
C GLU A 246 -9.10 8.12 -1.62
N PRO A 247 -8.98 9.42 -1.87
CA PRO A 247 -9.61 10.04 -3.03
C PRO A 247 -9.01 9.46 -4.32
N PRO A 248 -9.82 9.19 -5.35
CA PRO A 248 -9.32 8.66 -6.61
C PRO A 248 -8.46 9.69 -7.35
N THR A 249 -7.30 9.25 -7.79
CA THR A 249 -6.37 9.97 -8.67
C THR A 249 -6.26 9.22 -10.00
N ILE A 250 -7.40 9.05 -10.66
CA ILE A 250 -7.56 8.16 -11.80
C ILE A 250 -6.76 8.60 -13.04
N ASP A 251 -6.46 9.88 -13.14
CA ASP A 251 -5.56 10.46 -14.15
C ASP A 251 -4.12 9.93 -14.03
N GLN A 252 -3.65 9.63 -12.81
CA GLN A 252 -2.28 9.18 -12.55
C GLN A 252 -2.18 7.67 -12.32
N LEU A 253 -3.11 7.07 -11.58
CA LEU A 253 -3.05 5.68 -11.14
C LEU A 253 -4.04 4.75 -11.85
N GLY A 254 -4.91 5.30 -12.69
CA GLY A 254 -5.87 4.53 -13.46
C GLY A 254 -5.22 3.76 -14.61
N PHE A 255 -5.72 2.56 -14.89
CA PHE A 255 -5.43 1.81 -16.11
C PHE A 255 -6.55 1.96 -17.13
N GLY A 256 -6.23 1.80 -18.40
CA GLY A 256 -7.20 1.88 -19.50
C GLY A 256 -7.83 0.52 -19.78
N ALA A 257 -9.13 0.50 -20.04
CA ALA A 257 -9.87 -0.62 -20.60
C ALA A 257 -10.43 -0.25 -21.97
N ALA A 258 -10.00 -0.98 -22.98
CA ALA A 258 -10.36 -0.70 -24.37
C ALA A 258 -11.65 -1.43 -24.78
N PRO A 259 -12.48 -0.82 -25.67
CA PRO A 259 -13.61 -1.53 -26.28
C PRO A 259 -13.15 -2.68 -27.17
N GLY A 260 -14.03 -3.65 -27.38
CA GLY A 260 -13.72 -4.87 -28.12
C GLY A 260 -12.98 -5.92 -27.27
N TYR A 261 -12.81 -5.70 -25.98
CA TYR A 261 -12.16 -6.63 -25.06
C TYR A 261 -12.96 -6.82 -23.78
N GLN A 262 -12.90 -8.04 -23.25
CA GLN A 262 -13.19 -8.33 -21.85
C GLN A 262 -11.88 -8.32 -21.09
N THR A 263 -11.78 -7.45 -20.11
CA THR A 263 -10.60 -7.28 -19.26
C THR A 263 -10.88 -7.93 -17.91
N PHE A 264 -10.12 -8.96 -17.58
CA PHE A 264 -10.12 -9.60 -16.27
C PHE A 264 -9.06 -8.92 -15.41
N VAL A 265 -9.46 -8.50 -14.23
CA VAL A 265 -8.59 -7.81 -13.28
C VAL A 265 -8.60 -8.61 -11.98
N SER A 266 -7.57 -9.41 -11.80
CA SER A 266 -7.36 -10.10 -10.53
C SER A 266 -6.66 -9.17 -9.55
N CYS A 267 -7.21 -9.08 -8.34
CA CYS A 267 -6.75 -8.17 -7.31
C CYS A 267 -6.22 -8.93 -6.10
N GLN A 268 -5.14 -8.43 -5.50
CA GLN A 268 -4.63 -8.85 -4.21
C GLN A 268 -4.55 -7.64 -3.28
N GLN A 269 -5.09 -7.78 -2.07
CA GLN A 269 -5.05 -6.73 -1.07
C GLN A 269 -3.70 -6.72 -0.35
N GLN A 270 -3.07 -5.54 -0.24
CA GLN A 270 -1.85 -5.32 0.51
C GLN A 270 -2.10 -4.28 1.60
N ARG A 271 -1.82 -4.63 2.84
CA ARG A 271 -1.90 -3.73 4.00
C ARG A 271 -0.50 -3.31 4.38
N LEU A 272 -0.25 -2.02 4.35
CA LEU A 272 1.04 -1.43 4.69
C LEU A 272 0.95 -0.80 6.07
N SER A 273 1.87 -1.17 6.96
CA SER A 273 1.99 -0.62 8.31
C SER A 273 3.41 -0.13 8.52
N PHE A 274 3.58 1.18 8.73
CA PHE A 274 4.86 1.83 8.90
C PHE A 274 5.01 2.37 10.32
N LEU A 275 6.25 2.50 10.77
CA LEU A 275 6.57 3.05 12.08
C LEU A 275 6.68 4.58 12.02
N PRO A 276 6.19 5.26 13.07
CA PRO A 276 6.41 6.69 13.23
C PRO A 276 7.85 7.00 13.68
N PRO A 277 8.30 8.27 13.60
CA PRO A 277 9.58 8.68 14.16
C PRO A 277 9.74 8.24 15.62
N PRO A 278 10.94 7.82 16.07
CA PRO A 278 12.21 7.87 15.37
C PRO A 278 12.57 6.63 14.53
N TRP A 279 11.75 5.58 14.52
CA TRP A 279 12.04 4.32 13.78
C TRP A 279 11.69 4.38 12.29
N GLY A 280 10.82 5.27 11.88
CA GLY A 280 10.39 5.49 10.50
C GLY A 280 9.93 6.92 10.31
N ASP A 281 9.38 7.22 9.12
CA ASP A 281 9.02 8.58 8.72
C ASP A 281 7.52 8.72 8.43
N CYS A 282 6.69 7.82 8.96
CA CYS A 282 5.25 7.90 8.69
C CYS A 282 4.54 8.92 9.61
N SER A 283 3.41 9.42 9.13
CA SER A 283 2.53 10.30 9.89
C SER A 283 1.12 9.73 9.95
N SER A 284 0.49 9.86 11.12
CA SER A 284 -0.93 9.58 11.33
C SER A 284 -1.74 10.85 11.58
N ALA A 285 -1.11 12.03 11.44
CA ALA A 285 -1.80 13.30 11.62
C ALA A 285 -2.92 13.41 10.60
N SER A 286 -4.14 13.74 11.06
CA SER A 286 -5.25 14.05 10.18
C SER A 286 -4.87 15.18 9.23
N VAL A 287 -5.36 15.11 8.01
CA VAL A 287 -5.33 16.27 7.11
C VAL A 287 -5.94 17.46 7.86
N ASP A 288 -5.30 18.64 7.77
CA ASP A 288 -5.67 19.87 8.47
C ASP A 288 -7.18 20.02 8.76
N PRO A 289 -7.57 20.44 9.96
CA PRO A 289 -8.98 20.63 10.34
C PRO A 289 -9.74 21.63 9.44
N ASP A 290 -9.04 22.47 8.67
CA ASP A 290 -9.66 23.37 7.66
C ASP A 290 -10.02 22.67 6.35
N PHE A 291 -9.75 21.38 6.25
CA PHE A 291 -10.05 20.56 5.08
C PHE A 291 -11.20 19.60 5.39
N GLU A 292 -12.41 20.11 5.36
CA GLU A 292 -13.62 19.29 5.24
C GLU A 292 -13.85 18.95 3.78
N PRO A 293 -13.85 17.66 3.38
CA PRO A 293 -14.40 17.28 2.10
C PRO A 293 -15.89 17.61 2.15
N GLU A 294 -16.34 18.55 1.32
CA GLU A 294 -17.78 18.77 1.17
C GLU A 294 -18.45 17.47 0.73
N PRO A 295 -19.53 17.03 1.39
CA PRO A 295 -20.31 15.90 0.93
C PRO A 295 -20.78 16.18 -0.50
N SER A 296 -20.55 15.24 -1.39
CA SER A 296 -21.00 15.26 -2.80
C SER A 296 -22.52 15.06 -2.84
N GLY A 297 -23.27 16.01 -2.27
CA GLY A 297 -24.73 16.02 -2.30
C GLY A 297 -25.26 17.01 -3.34
N PRO A 298 -26.46 16.79 -3.89
CA PRO A 298 -27.09 17.75 -4.76
C PRO A 298 -27.29 19.09 -4.02
N LEU A 299 -27.01 20.18 -4.73
CA LEU A 299 -27.13 21.57 -4.28
C LEU A 299 -28.35 21.79 -3.37
N GLY A 300 -28.12 22.00 -2.08
CA GLY A 300 -29.16 22.52 -1.18
C GLY A 300 -29.51 21.70 0.07
N ALA A 301 -28.81 20.59 0.38
CA ALA A 301 -29.03 19.88 1.64
C ALA A 301 -28.21 20.49 2.79
N PRO A 302 -28.78 20.68 3.99
CA PRO A 302 -28.02 21.16 5.15
C PRO A 302 -26.98 20.12 5.53
N SER A 303 -25.75 20.59 5.77
CA SER A 303 -24.60 19.80 6.23
C SER A 303 -24.96 18.92 7.44
N PRO A 304 -24.76 17.60 7.41
CA PRO A 304 -24.83 16.78 8.59
C PRO A 304 -23.66 17.13 9.52
N SER A 305 -23.88 16.98 10.83
CA SER A 305 -22.91 17.20 11.90
C SER A 305 -21.54 16.56 11.59
N PRO A 306 -20.41 17.15 12.07
CA PRO A 306 -19.07 16.65 11.78
C PRO A 306 -18.93 15.20 12.24
N GLY A 307 -18.87 14.29 11.26
CA GLY A 307 -18.48 12.91 11.45
C GLY A 307 -16.98 12.83 11.80
N PRO A 308 -16.49 11.66 12.23
CA PRO A 308 -15.07 11.49 12.49
C PRO A 308 -14.28 11.87 11.24
N HIS A 309 -13.26 12.71 11.41
CA HIS A 309 -12.38 13.14 10.33
C HIS A 309 -11.84 11.92 9.55
N PRO A 310 -11.81 11.97 8.21
CA PRO A 310 -11.26 10.88 7.44
C PRO A 310 -9.80 10.61 7.85
N PRO A 311 -9.36 9.34 7.87
CA PRO A 311 -7.98 9.00 8.20
C PRO A 311 -7.02 9.68 7.22
N TYR A 312 -5.81 9.97 7.72
CA TYR A 312 -4.76 10.56 6.89
C TYR A 312 -4.43 9.66 5.70
N SER A 313 -4.51 10.20 4.49
CA SER A 313 -4.05 9.53 3.26
C SER A 313 -3.10 10.42 2.47
N LEU A 314 -2.14 9.81 1.76
CA LEU A 314 -1.16 10.54 0.96
C LEU A 314 -1.82 11.35 -0.15
N MET A 315 -2.80 10.75 -0.85
CA MET A 315 -3.51 11.42 -1.94
C MET A 315 -4.44 12.52 -1.42
N GLY A 316 -5.06 12.33 -0.25
CA GLY A 316 -5.84 13.35 0.43
C GLY A 316 -4.99 14.57 0.82
N CYS A 317 -3.80 14.35 1.38
CA CYS A 317 -2.84 15.41 1.71
C CYS A 317 -2.42 16.19 0.46
N ARG A 318 -2.05 15.49 -0.63
CA ARG A 318 -1.66 16.14 -1.90
C ARG A 318 -2.80 16.97 -2.47
N LEU A 319 -4.00 16.41 -2.55
CA LEU A 319 -5.19 17.12 -3.04
C LEU A 319 -5.50 18.36 -2.18
N ALA A 320 -5.39 18.27 -0.86
CA ALA A 320 -5.56 19.40 0.05
C ALA A 320 -4.51 20.50 -0.18
N CYS A 321 -3.25 20.12 -0.35
CA CYS A 321 -2.16 21.04 -0.63
C CYS A 321 -2.36 21.75 -1.98
N GLU A 322 -2.68 21.00 -3.04
CA GLU A 322 -3.00 21.54 -4.37
C GLU A 322 -4.17 22.52 -4.30
N THR A 323 -5.24 22.14 -3.61
CA THR A 323 -6.43 22.98 -3.43
C THR A 323 -6.09 24.30 -2.75
N ARG A 324 -5.36 24.26 -1.63
CA ARG A 324 -4.93 25.47 -0.91
C ARG A 324 -4.06 26.38 -1.77
N TYR A 325 -3.14 25.79 -2.54
CA TYR A 325 -2.26 26.55 -3.40
C TYR A 325 -3.02 27.28 -4.50
N VAL A 326 -3.91 26.55 -5.22
CA VAL A 326 -4.74 27.11 -6.28
C VAL A 326 -5.70 28.17 -5.72
N ALA A 327 -6.39 27.86 -4.62
CA ALA A 327 -7.34 28.79 -4.00
C ALA A 327 -6.66 30.10 -3.55
N ARG A 328 -5.46 30.03 -2.96
CA ARG A 328 -4.70 31.23 -2.57
C ARG A 328 -4.21 32.03 -3.75
N LYS A 329 -3.78 31.38 -4.83
CA LYS A 329 -3.20 32.07 -6.00
C LYS A 329 -4.28 32.61 -6.96
N CYS A 330 -5.36 31.86 -7.17
CA CYS A 330 -6.37 32.14 -8.20
C CYS A 330 -7.70 32.62 -7.62
N GLY A 331 -7.91 32.54 -6.30
CA GLY A 331 -9.18 32.89 -5.66
C GLY A 331 -10.33 31.92 -5.95
N CYS A 332 -10.05 30.76 -6.55
CA CYS A 332 -11.00 29.75 -6.93
C CYS A 332 -10.40 28.35 -6.82
N ARG A 333 -11.22 27.30 -6.83
CA ARG A 333 -10.80 25.88 -6.87
C ARG A 333 -11.21 25.21 -8.18
N MET A 334 -10.48 24.17 -8.57
CA MET A 334 -10.90 23.35 -9.70
C MET A 334 -12.06 22.42 -9.26
N MET A 335 -12.82 21.90 -10.22
CA MET A 335 -14.04 21.13 -9.97
C MET A 335 -13.83 19.89 -9.09
N HIS A 336 -12.70 19.20 -9.26
CA HIS A 336 -12.33 18.01 -8.48
C HIS A 336 -11.72 18.33 -7.11
N MET A 337 -11.42 19.59 -6.84
CA MET A 337 -10.83 20.03 -5.58
C MET A 337 -11.92 20.26 -4.55
N PRO A 338 -11.77 19.75 -3.31
CA PRO A 338 -12.72 19.98 -2.23
C PRO A 338 -12.59 21.40 -1.65
N GLY A 339 -13.54 21.80 -0.81
CA GLY A 339 -13.52 23.05 -0.06
C GLY A 339 -14.55 24.09 -0.53
N GLY A 340 -14.73 25.13 0.27
CA GLY A 340 -15.77 26.17 0.09
C GLY A 340 -15.43 27.30 -0.90
N ALA A 341 -14.23 27.30 -1.52
CA ALA A 341 -13.88 28.29 -2.52
C ALA A 341 -14.77 28.14 -3.79
N PRO A 342 -15.12 29.24 -4.49
CA PRO A 342 -15.89 29.16 -5.73
C PRO A 342 -15.14 28.33 -6.79
N VAL A 343 -15.89 27.61 -7.63
CA VAL A 343 -15.29 26.87 -8.75
C VAL A 343 -14.75 27.86 -9.77
N CYS A 344 -13.56 27.63 -10.27
CA CYS A 344 -12.92 28.47 -11.29
C CYS A 344 -13.76 28.51 -12.57
N SER A 345 -13.84 29.66 -13.20
CA SER A 345 -14.36 29.76 -14.58
C SER A 345 -13.39 29.09 -15.56
N PRO A 346 -13.84 28.69 -16.77
CA PRO A 346 -12.96 28.12 -17.78
C PRO A 346 -11.72 28.98 -18.07
N GLN A 347 -11.88 30.29 -18.11
CA GLN A 347 -10.78 31.23 -18.33
C GLN A 347 -9.79 31.17 -17.17
N GLN A 348 -10.26 31.12 -15.91
CA GLN A 348 -9.40 30.98 -14.75
C GLN A 348 -8.67 29.61 -14.72
N TYR A 349 -9.27 28.56 -15.27
CA TYR A 349 -8.59 27.27 -15.48
C TYR A 349 -7.35 27.44 -16.34
N LYS A 350 -7.50 28.07 -17.51
CA LYS A 350 -6.41 28.27 -18.49
C LYS A 350 -5.34 29.23 -17.98
N ASP A 351 -5.76 30.41 -17.49
CA ASP A 351 -4.85 31.51 -17.21
C ASP A 351 -4.18 31.44 -15.83
N CYS A 352 -4.82 30.75 -14.87
CA CYS A 352 -4.33 30.72 -13.50
C CYS A 352 -4.17 29.29 -12.94
N ALA A 353 -5.23 28.47 -12.93
CA ALA A 353 -5.23 27.21 -12.16
C ALA A 353 -4.26 26.17 -12.74
N ASN A 354 -4.28 25.92 -14.05
CA ASN A 354 -3.36 24.99 -14.70
C ASN A 354 -1.90 25.44 -14.58
N PRO A 355 -1.52 26.71 -14.93
CA PRO A 355 -0.15 27.17 -14.73
C PRO A 355 0.29 27.18 -13.25
N ALA A 356 -0.65 27.36 -12.33
CA ALA A 356 -0.36 27.32 -10.90
C ALA A 356 0.00 25.91 -10.46
N LEU A 357 -0.80 24.90 -10.87
CA LEU A 357 -0.53 23.48 -10.57
C LEU A 357 0.78 23.02 -11.18
N ASP A 358 1.04 23.33 -12.44
CA ASP A 358 2.30 22.99 -13.11
C ASP A 358 3.52 23.58 -12.40
N ALA A 359 3.41 24.85 -11.99
CA ALA A 359 4.50 25.51 -11.25
C ALA A 359 4.72 24.89 -9.87
N MET A 360 3.66 24.41 -9.22
CA MET A 360 3.73 23.74 -7.93
C MET A 360 4.34 22.35 -8.05
N LEU A 361 3.90 21.57 -9.04
CA LEU A 361 4.42 20.21 -9.32
C LEU A 361 5.92 20.24 -9.65
N ARG A 362 6.36 21.23 -10.47
CA ARG A 362 7.79 21.38 -10.78
C ARG A 362 8.65 21.74 -9.57
N LYS A 363 8.08 22.36 -8.54
CA LYS A 363 8.79 22.77 -7.32
C LYS A 363 8.69 21.78 -6.20
N ASP A 364 7.93 20.71 -6.36
CA ASP A 364 7.61 19.73 -5.32
C ASP A 364 7.19 20.40 -3.99
N ALA A 365 6.32 21.40 -4.11
CA ALA A 365 5.99 22.29 -3.00
C ALA A 365 5.08 21.64 -1.93
N CYS A 366 4.57 20.43 -2.19
CA CYS A 366 3.68 19.70 -1.27
C CYS A 366 4.44 18.57 -0.58
N THR A 367 4.93 18.83 0.63
CA THR A 367 5.56 17.79 1.46
C THR A 367 4.49 17.02 2.21
N CYS A 368 4.09 15.86 1.69
CA CYS A 368 3.15 14.95 2.32
C CYS A 368 3.89 13.70 2.79
N PRO A 369 3.97 13.44 4.12
CA PRO A 369 4.59 12.23 4.65
C PRO A 369 3.77 10.99 4.30
N ASN A 370 4.40 9.83 4.29
CA ASN A 370 3.70 8.57 4.09
C ASN A 370 2.74 8.30 5.26
N PRO A 371 1.54 7.73 5.02
CA PRO A 371 0.64 7.31 6.09
C PRO A 371 1.23 6.11 6.85
N CYS A 372 0.99 6.03 8.17
CA CYS A 372 1.44 4.89 8.99
C CYS A 372 0.66 3.61 8.68
N ALA A 373 -0.56 3.74 8.21
CA ALA A 373 -1.37 2.62 7.74
C ALA A 373 -1.98 2.98 6.38
N SER A 374 -1.92 2.07 5.42
CA SER A 374 -2.57 2.23 4.12
C SER A 374 -2.89 0.87 3.50
N THR A 375 -3.93 0.85 2.67
CA THR A 375 -4.33 -0.35 1.93
C THR A 375 -4.13 -0.09 0.44
N ARG A 376 -3.40 -0.97 -0.22
CA ARG A 376 -3.18 -0.95 -1.67
C ARG A 376 -3.71 -2.23 -2.29
N TYR A 377 -3.97 -2.16 -3.59
CA TYR A 377 -4.42 -3.31 -4.37
C TYR A 377 -3.43 -3.55 -5.50
N ALA A 378 -2.68 -4.65 -5.42
CA ALA A 378 -1.95 -5.18 -6.55
C ALA A 378 -2.96 -5.75 -7.55
N LYS A 379 -2.68 -5.64 -8.84
CA LYS A 379 -3.59 -6.06 -9.89
C LYS A 379 -2.84 -6.72 -11.04
N GLU A 380 -3.41 -7.80 -11.54
CA GLU A 380 -2.98 -8.45 -12.77
C GLU A 380 -4.10 -8.36 -13.80
N LEU A 381 -3.72 -8.06 -15.05
CA LEU A 381 -4.63 -7.80 -16.14
C LEU A 381 -4.51 -8.91 -17.19
N SER A 382 -5.65 -9.46 -17.59
CA SER A 382 -5.75 -10.38 -18.72
C SER A 382 -6.90 -9.94 -19.63
N MET A 383 -6.74 -10.07 -20.95
CA MET A 383 -7.71 -9.58 -21.92
C MET A 383 -8.09 -10.65 -22.92
N VAL A 384 -9.38 -10.73 -23.23
CA VAL A 384 -9.93 -11.59 -24.29
C VAL A 384 -10.77 -10.73 -25.22
N ARG A 385 -10.61 -10.94 -26.51
CA ARG A 385 -11.38 -10.19 -27.51
C ARG A 385 -12.84 -10.57 -27.49
N ILE A 386 -13.72 -9.56 -27.45
CA ILE A 386 -15.17 -9.66 -27.53
C ILE A 386 -15.72 -8.66 -28.56
N PRO A 387 -16.94 -8.85 -29.07
CA PRO A 387 -17.74 -10.06 -28.99
C PRO A 387 -17.29 -11.11 -30.03
N SER A 388 -17.66 -12.37 -29.82
CA SER A 388 -17.64 -13.36 -30.89
C SER A 388 -18.65 -12.97 -31.98
N ARG A 389 -18.49 -13.46 -33.22
CA ARG A 389 -19.45 -13.17 -34.32
C ARG A 389 -20.91 -13.50 -33.96
N ALA A 390 -21.13 -14.56 -33.20
CA ALA A 390 -22.47 -14.94 -32.75
C ALA A 390 -23.00 -14.00 -31.66
N ALA A 391 -22.16 -13.63 -30.70
CA ALA A 391 -22.48 -12.68 -29.63
C ALA A 391 -22.73 -11.27 -30.19
N ALA A 392 -21.96 -10.82 -31.19
CA ALA A 392 -22.16 -9.53 -31.82
C ALA A 392 -23.57 -9.39 -32.39
N ARG A 393 -24.06 -10.41 -33.11
CA ARG A 393 -25.43 -10.43 -33.63
C ARG A 393 -26.51 -10.42 -32.54
N TYR A 394 -26.28 -11.12 -31.44
CA TYR A 394 -27.21 -11.12 -30.31
C TYR A 394 -27.26 -9.74 -29.64
N LEU A 395 -26.10 -9.17 -29.30
CA LEU A 395 -25.98 -7.86 -28.65
C LEU A 395 -26.51 -6.73 -29.55
N ALA A 396 -26.23 -6.79 -30.86
CA ALA A 396 -26.77 -5.84 -31.84
C ALA A 396 -28.30 -5.78 -31.80
N ARG A 397 -28.95 -6.96 -31.76
CA ARG A 397 -30.42 -7.04 -31.65
C ARG A 397 -30.92 -6.58 -30.27
N LYS A 398 -30.24 -6.99 -29.18
CA LYS A 398 -30.62 -6.64 -27.80
C LYS A 398 -30.59 -5.14 -27.57
N HIS A 399 -29.57 -4.45 -28.07
CA HIS A 399 -29.35 -3.02 -27.84
C HIS A 399 -29.74 -2.12 -29.03
N ASN A 400 -30.34 -2.72 -30.06
CA ASN A 400 -30.75 -2.00 -31.28
C ASN A 400 -29.60 -1.19 -31.92
N ARG A 401 -28.44 -1.82 -32.08
CA ARG A 401 -27.21 -1.24 -32.65
C ARG A 401 -26.69 -2.15 -33.78
N SER A 402 -25.76 -1.65 -34.60
CA SER A 402 -25.08 -2.49 -35.60
C SER A 402 -24.05 -3.42 -34.97
N GLU A 403 -23.72 -4.55 -35.65
CA GLU A 403 -22.66 -5.46 -35.18
C GLU A 403 -21.29 -4.76 -35.12
N ALA A 404 -21.00 -3.86 -36.06
CA ALA A 404 -19.80 -3.04 -36.06
C ALA A 404 -19.74 -2.12 -34.84
N TYR A 405 -20.84 -1.43 -34.55
CA TYR A 405 -20.95 -0.58 -33.36
C TYR A 405 -20.64 -1.35 -32.08
N ILE A 406 -21.25 -2.51 -31.90
CA ILE A 406 -21.01 -3.36 -30.70
C ILE A 406 -19.54 -3.74 -30.58
N SER A 407 -18.89 -4.11 -31.69
CA SER A 407 -17.48 -4.51 -31.71
C SER A 407 -16.51 -3.36 -31.38
N GLU A 408 -16.91 -2.13 -31.70
CA GLU A 408 -16.07 -0.94 -31.54
C GLU A 408 -16.34 -0.20 -30.22
N ASN A 409 -17.52 -0.36 -29.62
CA ASN A 409 -17.94 0.44 -28.47
C ASN A 409 -18.09 -0.35 -27.18
N VAL A 410 -18.33 -1.65 -27.24
CA VAL A 410 -18.62 -2.43 -26.03
C VAL A 410 -17.34 -3.02 -25.45
N LEU A 411 -17.20 -2.88 -24.14
CA LEU A 411 -16.18 -3.56 -23.32
C LEU A 411 -16.83 -4.25 -22.13
N VAL A 412 -16.12 -5.23 -21.57
CA VAL A 412 -16.50 -5.88 -20.32
C VAL A 412 -15.31 -5.81 -19.35
N LEU A 413 -15.60 -5.48 -18.12
CA LEU A 413 -14.65 -5.51 -17.00
C LEU A 413 -15.13 -6.55 -15.99
N ASP A 414 -14.25 -7.44 -15.59
CA ASP A 414 -14.48 -8.41 -14.52
C ASP A 414 -13.37 -8.26 -13.48
N ILE A 415 -13.71 -7.66 -12.33
CA ILE A 415 -12.79 -7.30 -11.26
C ILE A 415 -13.09 -8.17 -10.05
N PHE A 416 -12.11 -8.95 -9.61
CA PHE A 416 -12.28 -9.93 -8.52
C PHE A 416 -10.99 -10.08 -7.70
N PHE A 417 -11.11 -10.56 -6.47
CA PHE A 417 -9.95 -11.02 -5.72
C PHE A 417 -9.49 -12.38 -6.24
N GLU A 418 -8.19 -12.55 -6.42
CA GLU A 418 -7.61 -13.84 -6.82
C GLU A 418 -7.89 -14.91 -5.76
N ALA A 419 -7.58 -14.60 -4.51
CA ALA A 419 -7.82 -15.43 -3.34
C ALA A 419 -8.32 -14.58 -2.17
N LEU A 420 -8.79 -15.21 -1.10
CA LEU A 420 -9.21 -14.52 0.14
C LEU A 420 -8.05 -14.43 1.12
N ASN A 421 -6.92 -13.97 0.65
CA ASN A 421 -5.76 -13.64 1.44
C ASN A 421 -5.37 -12.17 1.25
N TYR A 422 -4.64 -11.62 2.19
CA TYR A 422 -4.02 -10.32 2.05
C TYR A 422 -2.60 -10.36 2.57
N GLU A 423 -1.74 -9.62 1.92
CA GLU A 423 -0.36 -9.43 2.34
C GLU A 423 -0.28 -8.27 3.34
N THR A 424 0.44 -8.47 4.42
CA THR A 424 0.78 -7.41 5.36
C THR A 424 2.27 -7.12 5.26
N VAL A 425 2.60 -5.88 4.88
CA VAL A 425 3.97 -5.36 4.90
C VAL A 425 4.08 -4.46 6.13
N GLU A 426 4.73 -4.96 7.17
CA GLU A 426 4.83 -4.28 8.45
C GLU A 426 6.28 -3.95 8.79
N GLN A 427 6.53 -2.68 9.15
CA GLN A 427 7.79 -2.30 9.76
C GLN A 427 7.75 -2.63 11.25
N LYS A 428 8.69 -3.47 11.69
CA LYS A 428 8.90 -3.82 13.11
C LYS A 428 10.21 -3.21 13.59
N LYS A 429 10.25 -2.83 14.86
CA LYS A 429 11.50 -2.39 15.47
C LYS A 429 12.48 -3.54 15.45
N ALA A 430 13.70 -3.32 14.95
CA ALA A 430 14.73 -4.36 14.90
C ALA A 430 15.10 -4.89 16.31
N TYR A 431 14.87 -4.08 17.34
CA TYR A 431 15.03 -4.44 18.75
C TYR A 431 13.96 -3.83 19.62
N GLU A 432 13.30 -4.68 20.42
CA GLU A 432 12.46 -4.24 21.51
C GLU A 432 13.23 -4.16 22.83
N VAL A 433 12.77 -3.32 23.76
CA VAL A 433 13.38 -3.21 25.11
C VAL A 433 13.33 -4.55 25.86
N SER A 434 12.31 -5.36 25.63
CA SER A 434 12.16 -6.72 26.16
C SER A 434 13.28 -7.67 25.71
N GLU A 435 13.72 -7.53 24.46
CA GLU A 435 14.81 -8.32 23.90
C GLU A 435 16.16 -7.85 24.42
N LEU A 436 16.32 -6.55 24.66
CA LEU A 436 17.50 -6.01 25.33
C LEU A 436 17.67 -6.60 26.73
N LEU A 437 16.57 -6.77 27.48
CA LEU A 437 16.55 -7.44 28.78
C LEU A 437 16.80 -8.94 28.65
N GLY A 438 16.29 -9.59 27.61
CA GLY A 438 16.55 -11.01 27.31
C GLY A 438 18.02 -11.30 27.03
N VAL A 439 18.74 -10.40 26.37
CA VAL A 439 20.20 -10.49 26.18
C VAL A 439 20.94 -10.48 27.52
N TRP A 440 20.47 -9.73 28.52
CA TRP A 440 21.02 -9.74 29.86
C TRP A 440 20.89 -11.12 30.51
N VAL A 441 19.76 -11.77 30.44
CA VAL A 441 19.50 -13.10 30.99
C VAL A 441 20.34 -14.17 30.28
N THR A 442 20.49 -14.09 28.97
CA THR A 442 21.32 -15.05 28.21
C THR A 442 22.82 -14.85 28.44
N LEU A 443 23.27 -13.62 28.70
CA LEU A 443 24.65 -13.32 29.06
C LEU A 443 24.99 -13.84 30.48
N GLU A 444 24.08 -13.71 31.45
CA GLU A 444 24.23 -14.31 32.78
C GLU A 444 24.32 -15.84 32.69
N ALA A 445 23.50 -16.49 31.88
CA ALA A 445 23.57 -17.95 31.66
C ALA A 445 24.88 -18.38 31.00
N ARG A 446 25.43 -17.61 30.05
CA ARG A 446 26.74 -17.89 29.44
C ARG A 446 27.92 -17.70 30.41
N TRP A 447 27.83 -16.70 31.30
CA TRP A 447 28.82 -16.52 32.36
C TRP A 447 28.77 -17.64 33.41
N GLY A 448 27.58 -18.12 33.72
CA GLY A 448 27.36 -19.24 34.59
C GLY A 448 27.98 -20.56 34.07
N CYS A 449 27.94 -20.81 32.76
CA CYS A 449 28.48 -22.02 32.14
C CYS A 449 30.00 -21.98 31.90
N SER A 450 30.64 -20.82 31.78
CA SER A 450 32.08 -20.75 31.42
C SER A 450 33.04 -21.08 32.54
N SER A 451 32.57 -21.26 33.78
CA SER A 451 33.40 -21.44 34.96
C SER A 451 33.09 -22.68 35.80
N GLY A 452 32.16 -23.54 35.38
CA GLY A 452 31.87 -24.81 36.08
C GLY A 452 32.61 -26.01 35.46
N PRO A 453 33.04 -26.99 36.27
CA PRO A 453 33.75 -28.20 35.77
C PRO A 453 32.87 -29.14 34.93
N ALA A 454 31.61 -28.79 34.66
CA ALA A 454 30.66 -29.59 33.89
C ALA A 454 30.62 -29.25 32.38
N CYS A 455 31.32 -28.22 31.91
CA CYS A 455 31.47 -27.90 30.51
C CYS A 455 32.84 -28.31 29.98
N SER A 456 33.04 -29.59 29.74
CA SER A 456 34.18 -30.11 28.97
C SER A 456 33.92 -29.77 27.47
N PRO A 457 34.84 -29.09 26.77
CA PRO A 457 34.68 -28.85 25.35
C PRO A 457 35.04 -30.12 24.58
N SER A 458 34.05 -30.98 24.32
CA SER A 458 34.19 -31.96 23.24
C SER A 458 33.88 -31.21 21.93
N SER A 459 34.93 -30.98 21.18
CA SER A 459 34.91 -30.49 19.81
C SER A 459 33.94 -31.30 18.95
N ARG A 460 32.83 -30.70 18.59
CA ARG A 460 32.15 -30.84 17.28
C ARG A 460 30.80 -30.13 17.31
N SER A 461 30.64 -29.26 16.32
CA SER A 461 29.35 -28.75 15.83
C SER A 461 28.62 -27.73 16.72
N TRP A 462 28.59 -26.51 16.22
CA TRP A 462 27.76 -25.42 16.70
C TRP A 462 26.27 -25.68 16.39
N THR A 463 25.66 -26.52 17.22
CA THR A 463 24.21 -26.58 17.35
C THR A 463 23.90 -26.76 18.81
N THR A 464 23.32 -25.77 19.43
CA THR A 464 22.98 -25.69 20.84
C THR A 464 21.85 -26.70 21.14
N SER A 465 22.22 -27.89 21.62
CA SER A 465 21.31 -28.79 22.33
C SER A 465 21.63 -28.73 23.81
N VAL A 466 20.83 -28.02 24.57
CA VAL A 466 20.80 -28.10 26.02
C VAL A 466 20.09 -29.40 26.38
N ARG A 467 20.86 -30.46 26.75
CA ARG A 467 20.31 -31.63 27.42
C ARG A 467 20.31 -31.37 28.92
N CYS A 468 19.14 -31.25 29.53
CA CYS A 468 18.96 -31.47 30.96
C CYS A 468 18.98 -32.97 31.20
N SER A 469 19.98 -33.48 31.96
CA SER A 469 20.00 -34.86 32.48
C SER A 469 19.13 -34.92 33.74
N GLU A 470 18.04 -35.64 33.64
CA GLU A 470 17.24 -36.06 34.78
C GLU A 470 17.99 -37.13 35.58
N THR A 471 18.39 -36.82 36.80
CA THR A 471 18.58 -37.80 37.86
C THR A 471 17.99 -37.23 39.13
N GLY A 472 16.79 -37.66 39.46
CA GLY A 472 16.08 -37.31 40.66
C GLY A 472 14.88 -38.24 40.84
N SER A 473 15.11 -39.33 41.61
CA SER A 473 14.13 -40.26 42.13
C SER A 473 13.05 -39.52 42.91
N TRP A 474 11.77 -39.69 42.55
CA TRP A 474 10.64 -39.23 43.33
C TRP A 474 9.96 -40.41 44.03
N ASP A 475 9.99 -40.34 45.35
CA ASP A 475 9.21 -41.21 46.23
C ASP A 475 7.82 -40.61 46.44
N THR A 476 6.81 -41.43 46.24
CA THR A 476 5.40 -41.03 46.33
C THR A 476 4.86 -41.32 47.72
N SER A 477 4.47 -40.26 48.46
CA SER A 477 3.37 -40.41 49.44
C SER A 477 2.84 -39.07 49.98
N ARG A 478 1.52 -38.93 49.92
CA ARG A 478 0.57 -38.12 50.74
C ARG A 478 0.25 -36.69 50.43
N THR A 479 -0.95 -36.52 49.86
CA THR A 479 -2.17 -35.79 50.36
C THR A 479 -2.08 -34.34 50.80
N GLU A 480 -2.99 -33.58 50.16
CA GLU A 480 -3.85 -32.51 50.65
C GLU A 480 -3.40 -31.05 50.68
N SER A 481 -4.30 -30.27 50.08
CA SER A 481 -4.69 -28.85 50.28
C SER A 481 -3.98 -27.78 49.47
N THR A 482 -4.78 -27.20 48.52
CA THR A 482 -4.63 -25.86 47.88
C THR A 482 -4.56 -24.73 48.92
N PRO A 483 -3.92 -23.56 48.67
CA PRO A 483 -4.41 -22.61 47.72
C PRO A 483 -3.39 -21.70 46.98
N LYS A 484 -3.85 -21.27 45.79
CA LYS A 484 -3.59 -20.00 45.07
C LYS A 484 -2.17 -19.50 44.76
N GLY A 485 -1.87 -19.52 43.46
CA GLY A 485 -1.34 -18.37 42.73
C GLY A 485 0.17 -18.20 42.69
N ILE A 486 0.83 -18.79 41.66
CA ILE A 486 2.02 -18.22 41.02
C ILE A 486 2.17 -18.96 39.67
N LEU A 487 2.29 -18.18 38.61
CA LEU A 487 2.48 -18.61 37.23
C LEU A 487 3.71 -19.49 37.07
N ALA A 488 3.51 -20.71 36.58
CA ALA A 488 4.60 -21.58 36.09
C ALA A 488 4.71 -21.44 34.58
N PRO A 489 5.93 -21.49 33.99
CA PRO A 489 6.11 -21.43 32.56
C PRO A 489 5.71 -22.75 31.90
N ILE A 490 4.88 -22.62 30.85
CA ILE A 490 4.37 -23.72 30.04
C ILE A 490 5.47 -24.18 29.08
N CYS A 491 6.01 -25.37 29.28
CA CYS A 491 6.82 -26.06 28.29
C CYS A 491 5.92 -26.70 27.23
N PHE A 492 5.95 -26.19 26.02
CA PHE A 492 5.31 -26.84 24.87
C PHE A 492 6.16 -28.02 24.37
N ARG A 493 5.60 -29.21 24.48
CA ARG A 493 6.10 -30.43 23.86
C ARG A 493 5.47 -30.59 22.48
N LYS A 494 6.20 -30.31 21.39
CA LYS A 494 5.83 -30.73 20.03
C LYS A 494 6.59 -32.02 19.69
N GLY A 495 5.89 -33.13 19.73
CA GLY A 495 6.31 -34.36 19.07
C GLY A 495 5.71 -34.38 17.67
N TRP A 496 6.56 -34.36 16.67
CA TRP A 496 6.20 -34.70 15.29
C TRP A 496 6.75 -36.09 15.00
N ALA A 497 5.85 -37.06 14.77
CA ALA A 497 6.17 -38.34 14.15
C ALA A 497 6.07 -38.12 12.64
N ALA A 498 7.19 -38.25 11.95
CA ALA A 498 7.23 -38.32 10.49
C ALA A 498 6.78 -39.71 10.06
N THR A 499 5.66 -39.79 9.35
CA THR A 499 5.29 -40.94 8.51
C THR A 499 5.65 -40.60 7.08
N GLU A 500 6.62 -41.31 6.53
CA GLU A 500 6.92 -41.33 5.10
C GLU A 500 5.74 -41.94 4.31
N PRO A 501 5.34 -41.36 3.17
CA PRO A 501 4.49 -42.05 2.23
C PRO A 501 5.33 -42.88 1.26
N GLN A 502 5.05 -44.17 1.21
CA GLN A 502 5.57 -45.12 0.21
C GLN A 502 5.01 -44.80 -1.18
N VAL A 503 5.91 -44.68 -2.14
CA VAL A 503 5.63 -44.57 -3.58
C VAL A 503 5.46 -45.96 -4.17
N PRO A 504 4.41 -46.26 -4.95
CA PRO A 504 4.33 -47.51 -5.68
C PRO A 504 5.18 -47.48 -6.96
N THR A 505 6.02 -48.49 -7.09
CA THR A 505 6.80 -48.80 -8.28
C THR A 505 5.91 -49.41 -9.38
N SER A 506 5.86 -48.77 -10.55
CA SER A 506 5.51 -49.49 -11.78
C SER A 506 6.17 -48.86 -13.01
N ALA A 507 7.00 -49.69 -13.64
CA ALA A 507 7.36 -49.82 -15.05
C ALA A 507 7.92 -48.59 -15.79
N TRP A 508 9.19 -48.68 -16.11
CA TRP A 508 9.93 -47.88 -17.05
C TRP A 508 9.79 -48.46 -18.46
N ASP A 509 9.56 -47.56 -19.45
CA ASP A 509 9.74 -47.81 -20.86
C ASP A 509 10.82 -46.83 -21.39
N PRO A 510 11.87 -47.30 -22.12
CA PRO A 510 13.01 -46.47 -22.50
C PRO A 510 12.90 -45.99 -23.94
N GLY A 511 12.88 -44.68 -24.12
CA GLY A 511 13.07 -44.13 -25.44
C GLY A 511 12.66 -42.67 -25.62
N LEU A 512 13.54 -41.72 -25.26
CA LEU A 512 13.63 -40.41 -25.92
C LEU A 512 14.87 -39.64 -25.37
N PRO A 513 15.57 -38.83 -26.20
CA PRO A 513 16.93 -38.36 -25.92
C PRO A 513 16.96 -37.08 -25.05
N LEU A 514 18.03 -37.01 -24.27
CA LEU A 514 18.43 -35.90 -23.42
C LEU A 514 18.70 -34.60 -24.18
N LEU A 515 18.07 -33.52 -23.76
CA LEU A 515 18.45 -32.14 -24.06
C LEU A 515 19.19 -31.52 -22.86
N PRO A 516 20.26 -30.75 -23.08
CA PRO A 516 21.09 -30.22 -22.02
C PRO A 516 20.48 -28.97 -21.35
N VAL A 517 20.50 -28.97 -20.02
CA VAL A 517 20.14 -27.83 -19.17
C VAL A 517 21.25 -26.80 -19.20
N LEU A 518 20.96 -25.60 -19.70
CA LEU A 518 21.83 -24.42 -19.65
C LEU A 518 21.59 -23.67 -18.33
N LEU A 519 22.61 -23.65 -17.48
CA LEU A 519 22.70 -22.78 -16.30
C LEU A 519 22.87 -21.30 -16.70
N PRO A 520 22.20 -20.33 -16.09
CA PRO A 520 22.46 -18.91 -16.33
C PRO A 520 23.72 -18.45 -15.60
N ARG A 521 24.64 -17.85 -16.35
CA ARG A 521 25.82 -17.15 -15.83
C ARG A 521 25.41 -15.81 -15.21
N LEU A 522 25.82 -15.60 -13.97
CA LEU A 522 25.83 -14.30 -13.30
C LEU A 522 26.81 -13.35 -14.01
N CYS A 523 26.31 -12.21 -14.49
CA CYS A 523 27.12 -11.07 -14.88
C CYS A 523 27.26 -10.08 -13.72
N LEU A 524 28.49 -9.87 -13.27
CA LEU A 524 28.91 -8.77 -12.40
C LEU A 524 29.14 -7.50 -13.23
N PRO A 525 28.84 -6.29 -12.73
CA PRO A 525 29.10 -5.05 -13.45
C PRO A 525 30.56 -4.58 -13.29
N PRO A 526 31.17 -3.99 -14.32
CA PRO A 526 32.49 -3.37 -14.18
C PRO A 526 32.41 -1.93 -13.69
N THR A 527 33.35 -1.58 -12.82
CA THR A 527 33.67 -0.25 -12.33
C THR A 527 34.17 0.68 -13.45
N ALA A 528 33.72 1.94 -13.38
CA ALA A 528 34.16 3.03 -14.26
C ALA A 528 35.62 3.45 -14.01
N PRO A 529 36.28 4.07 -15.02
CA PRO A 529 36.58 5.49 -14.87
C PRO A 529 36.35 6.35 -16.13
N ALA A 530 36.24 7.65 -15.83
CA ALA A 530 35.97 8.75 -16.74
C ALA A 530 37.02 8.98 -17.83
N THR A 531 36.63 9.45 -19.02
CA THR A 531 36.98 10.75 -19.64
C THR A 531 36.64 10.81 -21.12
N SER A 532 36.04 11.95 -21.50
CA SER A 532 36.16 12.73 -22.76
C SER A 532 35.73 12.20 -24.12
N SER A 533 34.73 12.93 -24.65
CA SER A 533 34.64 13.58 -25.97
C SER A 533 34.28 12.80 -27.22
N LEU A 534 33.24 13.35 -27.88
CA LEU A 534 33.01 13.49 -29.34
C LEU A 534 32.48 12.28 -30.16
N GLY A 535 31.27 12.46 -30.70
CA GLY A 535 31.01 12.20 -32.10
C GLY A 535 30.11 11.04 -32.50
N SER A 536 28.85 11.40 -32.84
CA SER A 536 28.11 10.93 -34.03
C SER A 536 27.72 9.47 -34.27
N ARG A 537 26.39 9.35 -34.40
CA ARG A 537 25.55 8.52 -35.29
C ARG A 537 25.08 7.12 -34.87
N PRO A 538 23.78 6.81 -35.15
CA PRO A 538 23.12 5.60 -34.74
C PRO A 538 23.31 4.45 -35.73
N GLY A 539 23.60 3.25 -35.22
CA GLY A 539 23.65 2.02 -35.96
C GLY A 539 22.35 1.22 -35.85
N ILE A 540 21.71 1.03 -36.97
CA ILE A 540 20.56 0.16 -37.20
C ILE A 540 21.01 -1.30 -37.10
N CYS A 541 20.48 -2.11 -36.20
CA CYS A 541 20.60 -3.56 -36.22
C CYS A 541 19.40 -4.18 -36.94
N ALA A 542 19.62 -4.64 -38.16
CA ALA A 542 18.69 -5.45 -38.91
C ALA A 542 18.75 -6.92 -38.46
N PHE A 543 17.60 -7.46 -38.07
CA PHE A 543 17.41 -8.90 -37.91
C PHE A 543 17.22 -9.56 -39.28
N ARG A 544 18.06 -10.52 -39.62
CA ARG A 544 17.93 -11.38 -40.78
C ARG A 544 17.50 -12.77 -40.32
N ALA A 545 16.31 -13.15 -40.69
CA ALA A 545 15.82 -14.52 -40.58
C ALA A 545 16.33 -15.33 -41.80
N VAL A 546 16.77 -16.55 -41.61
CA VAL A 546 16.99 -17.56 -42.64
C VAL A 546 16.76 -18.95 -42.01
N PRO A 547 16.34 -19.95 -42.80
CA PRO A 547 15.01 -20.55 -42.86
C PRO A 547 14.82 -21.70 -41.91
#